data_e0db682bd4bc81f698b25cb31ab37509
#
_entry.id   e0db682bd4bc81f698b25cb31ab37509
#
_cell.length_a   1.000
_cell.length_b   1.000
_cell.length_c   1.000
_cell.angle_alpha   90.00
_cell.angle_beta   90.00
_cell.angle_gamma   90.00
#
_symmetry.space_group_name_H-M   'P 1'
#
loop_
_entity.id
_entity.type
_entity.pdbx_description
1 polymer ?
#
loop_
_entity_poly.entity_id
_entity_poly.type
_entity_poly.pdbx_seq_one_letter_code
_entity_poly.pdbx_strand_id
1 'polypeptide(L)'
;MLHDGAECIINSTITALREVFDPESEYPPIGGGGTKVRFFAGDAAPLSAVDMHINDPDCGCDMPFLWVRMMRRYRSKSFPHPFVGDDPCGSPRVIAVELGVARCAAVFAEDCDWSSYEQEAEISLDDSHRIELALCRAVNLMKRSNCSDMVATDAILPFGPEGGVYAWIGTLYARVDT
;
A
#
# COMPACT_ATOMS: atom_id res chain seq x y z
N MET A 1 -3.50 11.65 26.06
CA MET A 1 -3.41 11.34 24.63
C MET A 1 -4.52 10.31 24.35
N LEU A 2 -5.42 10.61 23.39
CA LEU A 2 -6.46 9.64 23.02
C LEU A 2 -5.77 8.50 22.27
N HIS A 3 -5.75 7.29 22.83
CA HIS A 3 -5.28 6.10 22.12
C HIS A 3 -6.29 5.76 21.01
N ASP A 4 -5.84 5.85 19.76
CA ASP A 4 -6.63 5.45 18.60
C ASP A 4 -6.11 4.10 18.08
N GLY A 5 -6.93 3.05 18.20
CA GLY A 5 -6.57 1.71 17.68
C GLY A 5 -6.20 1.68 16.20
N ALA A 6 -6.55 2.72 15.43
CA ALA A 6 -6.14 2.88 14.04
C ALA A 6 -4.61 2.97 13.88
N GLU A 7 -3.89 3.53 14.85
CA GLU A 7 -2.42 3.65 14.81
C GLU A 7 -1.76 2.26 14.72
N CYS A 8 -2.24 1.30 15.51
CA CYS A 8 -1.75 -0.06 15.48
C CYS A 8 -1.97 -0.74 14.11
N ILE A 9 -3.12 -0.51 13.49
CA ILE A 9 -3.45 -1.04 12.17
C ILE A 9 -2.52 -0.44 11.09
N ILE A 10 -2.34 0.88 11.11
CA ILE A 10 -1.44 1.58 10.18
C ILE A 10 0.00 1.09 10.35
N ASN A 11 0.51 1.00 11.57
CA ASN A 11 1.87 0.54 11.85
C ASN A 11 2.09 -0.91 11.43
N SER A 12 1.10 -1.79 11.61
CA SER A 12 1.14 -3.17 11.12
C SER A 12 1.22 -3.23 9.60
N THR A 13 0.48 -2.36 8.91
CA THR A 13 0.49 -2.27 7.44
C THR A 13 1.84 -1.75 6.93
N ILE A 14 2.39 -0.70 7.55
CA ILE A 14 3.73 -0.16 7.24
C ILE A 14 4.81 -1.22 7.43
N THR A 15 4.76 -1.96 8.55
CA THR A 15 5.72 -3.02 8.86
C THR A 15 5.65 -4.14 7.82
N ALA A 16 4.44 -4.59 7.48
CA ALA A 16 4.23 -5.63 6.47
C ALA A 16 4.79 -5.23 5.10
N LEU A 17 4.51 -4.00 4.65
CA LEU A 17 5.00 -3.50 3.37
C LEU A 17 6.53 -3.40 3.34
N ARG A 18 7.13 -2.90 4.44
CA ARG A 18 8.59 -2.82 4.61
C ARG A 18 9.26 -4.18 4.53
N GLU A 19 8.71 -5.20 5.20
CA GLU A 19 9.28 -6.54 5.23
C GLU A 19 9.21 -7.25 3.87
N VAL A 20 8.14 -7.02 3.10
CA VAL A 20 7.93 -7.67 1.80
C VAL A 20 8.79 -7.04 0.71
N PHE A 21 9.11 -5.74 0.83
CA PHE A 21 9.99 -5.03 -0.11
C PHE A 21 11.43 -4.89 0.40
N ASP A 22 11.81 -5.60 1.46
CA ASP A 22 13.18 -5.57 1.99
C ASP A 22 14.19 -6.11 0.96
N PRO A 23 15.18 -5.31 0.51
CA PRO A 23 16.19 -5.75 -0.43
C PRO A 23 17.12 -6.82 0.15
N GLU A 24 17.21 -6.94 1.49
CA GLU A 24 18.03 -7.93 2.19
C GLU A 24 17.26 -9.23 2.53
N SER A 25 16.00 -9.35 2.05
CA SER A 25 15.20 -10.55 2.26
C SER A 25 15.76 -11.76 1.49
N GLU A 26 15.38 -12.97 1.89
CA GLU A 26 15.75 -14.21 1.20
C GLU A 26 15.33 -14.20 -0.28
N TYR A 27 14.23 -13.52 -0.60
CA TYR A 27 13.69 -13.35 -1.96
C TYR A 27 13.51 -11.85 -2.23
N PRO A 28 14.58 -11.14 -2.61
CA PRO A 28 14.50 -9.69 -2.81
C PRO A 28 13.62 -9.32 -4.02
N PRO A 29 13.05 -8.11 -4.05
CA PRO A 29 12.25 -7.65 -5.19
C PRO A 29 13.06 -7.60 -6.48
N ILE A 30 12.50 -8.10 -7.58
CA ILE A 30 13.16 -8.16 -8.91
C ILE A 30 13.54 -6.75 -9.39
N GLY A 31 12.66 -5.78 -9.21
CA GLY A 31 12.89 -4.38 -9.61
C GLY A 31 13.60 -3.53 -8.57
N GLY A 32 14.36 -4.15 -7.64
CA GLY A 32 14.96 -3.45 -6.51
C GLY A 32 13.98 -3.28 -5.35
N GLY A 33 14.50 -3.33 -4.12
CA GLY A 33 13.74 -3.21 -2.89
C GLY A 33 13.88 -1.84 -2.22
N GLY A 34 13.10 -1.63 -1.16
CA GLY A 34 13.21 -0.45 -0.32
C GLY A 34 12.47 -0.63 1.01
N THR A 35 13.02 -0.04 2.07
CA THR A 35 12.41 -0.10 3.41
C THR A 35 11.76 1.21 3.85
N LYS A 36 11.85 2.25 3.01
CA LYS A 36 11.26 3.57 3.27
C LYS A 36 9.78 3.58 2.89
N VAL A 37 8.91 3.24 3.82
CA VAL A 37 7.45 3.35 3.63
C VAL A 37 6.98 4.72 4.12
N ARG A 38 6.26 5.46 3.28
CA ARG A 38 5.68 6.78 3.58
C ARG A 38 4.25 6.64 4.06
N PHE A 39 3.88 7.38 5.09
CA PHE A 39 2.50 7.48 5.53
C PHE A 39 1.93 8.84 5.13
N PHE A 40 0.84 8.83 4.37
CA PHE A 40 0.22 10.05 3.85
C PHE A 40 -1.18 10.28 4.43
N ALA A 41 -1.48 11.56 4.63
CA ALA A 41 -2.84 12.05 4.83
C ALA A 41 -3.48 12.39 3.47
N GLY A 42 -4.81 12.35 3.41
CA GLY A 42 -5.56 12.76 2.22
C GLY A 42 -6.11 11.60 1.39
N ASP A 43 -6.66 11.94 0.24
CA ASP A 43 -7.41 11.05 -0.63
C ASP A 43 -6.56 10.32 -1.70
N ALA A 44 -5.29 10.73 -1.86
CA ALA A 44 -4.32 10.09 -2.74
C ALA A 44 -2.89 10.24 -2.18
N ALA A 45 -1.95 9.41 -2.65
CA ALA A 45 -0.53 9.68 -2.48
C ALA A 45 -0.18 10.96 -3.27
N PRO A 46 0.48 11.96 -2.66
CA PRO A 46 0.77 13.22 -3.36
C PRO A 46 1.71 12.99 -4.54
N LEU A 47 1.32 13.46 -5.74
CA LEU A 47 2.17 13.36 -6.95
C LEU A 47 3.53 14.03 -6.73
N SER A 48 3.57 15.14 -5.97
CA SER A 48 4.82 15.81 -5.58
C SER A 48 5.75 14.92 -4.75
N ALA A 49 5.21 13.99 -3.95
CA ALA A 49 6.02 13.06 -3.18
C ALA A 49 6.64 11.97 -4.06
N VAL A 50 5.90 11.52 -5.09
CA VAL A 50 6.41 10.61 -6.12
C VAL A 50 7.51 11.29 -6.92
N ASP A 51 7.27 12.53 -7.36
CA ASP A 51 8.26 13.33 -8.11
C ASP A 51 9.53 13.57 -7.28
N MET A 52 9.38 13.92 -6.00
CA MET A 52 10.53 14.04 -5.09
C MET A 52 11.32 12.74 -4.95
N HIS A 53 10.66 11.58 -4.92
CA HIS A 53 11.33 10.29 -4.81
C HIS A 53 12.11 9.96 -6.09
N ILE A 54 11.52 10.18 -7.25
CA ILE A 54 12.15 9.93 -8.56
C ILE A 54 13.38 10.80 -8.76
N ASN A 55 13.34 12.05 -8.29
CA ASN A 55 14.44 13.01 -8.43
C ASN A 55 15.43 13.00 -7.24
N ASP A 56 15.23 12.16 -6.24
CA ASP A 56 16.14 12.03 -5.10
C ASP A 56 17.36 11.18 -5.52
N PRO A 57 18.60 11.69 -5.39
CA PRO A 57 19.81 10.96 -5.76
C PRO A 57 20.02 9.65 -4.96
N ASP A 58 19.40 9.54 -3.79
CA ASP A 58 19.49 8.36 -2.92
C ASP A 58 18.33 7.35 -3.15
N CYS A 59 17.35 7.70 -3.96
CA CYS A 59 16.20 6.86 -4.26
C CYS A 59 16.09 6.60 -5.78
N GLY A 60 15.69 7.59 -6.54
CA GLY A 60 15.59 7.49 -7.99
C GLY A 60 14.61 6.43 -8.47
N CYS A 61 14.71 6.09 -9.75
CA CYS A 61 13.89 5.06 -10.38
C CYS A 61 14.29 3.62 -10.01
N ASP A 62 15.47 3.42 -9.41
CA ASP A 62 15.98 2.09 -9.02
C ASP A 62 15.33 1.56 -7.73
N MET A 63 14.61 2.41 -7.01
CA MET A 63 13.94 2.04 -5.75
C MET A 63 12.43 2.25 -5.84
N PRO A 64 11.63 1.34 -5.25
CA PRO A 64 10.18 1.49 -5.21
C PRO A 64 9.76 2.66 -4.32
N PHE A 65 8.78 3.44 -4.75
CA PHE A 65 8.06 4.35 -3.89
C PHE A 65 6.96 3.59 -3.15
N LEU A 66 7.13 3.40 -1.84
CA LEU A 66 6.21 2.66 -1.00
C LEU A 66 5.39 3.59 -0.12
N TRP A 67 4.06 3.38 -0.07
CA TRP A 67 3.20 4.19 0.77
C TRP A 67 2.10 3.41 1.46
N VAL A 68 1.61 4.01 2.54
CA VAL A 68 0.39 3.64 3.25
C VAL A 68 -0.42 4.90 3.48
N ARG A 69 -1.73 4.82 3.36
CA ARG A 69 -2.64 5.91 3.75
C ARG A 69 -3.95 5.39 4.31
N MET A 70 -4.57 6.14 5.21
CA MET A 70 -5.92 5.89 5.64
C MET A 70 -6.90 6.53 4.67
N MET A 71 -7.62 5.72 3.88
CA MET A 71 -8.58 6.20 2.88
C MET A 71 -9.81 6.81 3.53
N ARG A 72 -10.37 6.12 4.51
CA ARG A 72 -11.59 6.55 5.20
C ARG A 72 -11.77 5.85 6.55
N ARG A 73 -12.60 6.48 7.38
CA ARG A 73 -13.07 5.95 8.64
C ARG A 73 -14.60 5.98 8.65
N TYR A 74 -15.22 4.89 9.07
CA TYR A 74 -16.67 4.76 9.05
C TYR A 74 -17.20 3.80 10.11
N ARG A 75 -18.51 3.69 10.22
CA ARG A 75 -19.20 2.70 11.04
C ARG A 75 -19.74 1.58 10.16
N SER A 76 -19.78 0.36 10.71
CA SER A 76 -20.27 -0.82 9.99
C SER A 76 -21.13 -1.70 10.91
N LYS A 77 -22.32 -2.06 10.42
CA LYS A 77 -23.14 -3.13 11.02
C LYS A 77 -22.99 -4.45 10.26
N SER A 78 -22.48 -4.38 9.02
CA SER A 78 -22.19 -5.53 8.17
C SER A 78 -20.81 -5.34 7.54
N PHE A 79 -19.78 -5.75 8.27
CA PHE A 79 -18.39 -5.60 7.85
C PHE A 79 -18.10 -6.27 6.50
N PRO A 80 -17.36 -5.65 5.59
CA PRO A 80 -16.68 -4.35 5.69
C PRO A 80 -17.52 -3.16 5.20
N HIS A 81 -18.81 -3.29 4.96
CA HIS A 81 -19.65 -2.28 4.32
C HIS A 81 -19.97 -1.09 5.25
N PRO A 82 -19.91 0.16 4.73
CA PRO A 82 -20.33 1.34 5.49
C PRO A 82 -21.80 1.26 5.89
N PHE A 83 -22.07 1.66 7.13
CA PHE A 83 -23.43 1.84 7.64
C PHE A 83 -23.82 3.31 7.66
N VAL A 84 -25.00 3.59 7.10
CA VAL A 84 -25.65 4.91 7.15
C VAL A 84 -27.00 4.71 7.83
N GLY A 85 -27.23 5.34 8.99
CA GLY A 85 -28.47 5.20 9.74
C GLY A 85 -28.46 6.00 11.05
N ASP A 86 -29.54 5.85 11.82
CA ASP A 86 -29.90 6.75 12.91
C ASP A 86 -29.05 6.59 14.19
N ASP A 87 -28.34 5.48 14.37
CA ASP A 87 -27.45 5.25 15.53
C ASP A 87 -26.03 4.89 15.06
N PRO A 88 -25.26 5.88 14.60
CA PRO A 88 -23.89 5.60 14.14
C PRO A 88 -22.94 5.24 15.29
N CYS A 89 -23.14 5.80 16.48
CA CYS A 89 -22.20 5.63 17.60
C CYS A 89 -22.25 4.24 18.23
N GLY A 90 -23.37 3.54 18.16
CA GLY A 90 -23.53 2.17 18.64
C GLY A 90 -22.95 1.09 17.72
N SER A 91 -22.51 1.45 16.50
CA SER A 91 -21.97 0.50 15.53
C SER A 91 -20.44 0.40 15.62
N PRO A 92 -19.82 -0.76 15.32
CA PRO A 92 -18.37 -0.93 15.29
C PRO A 92 -17.69 0.08 14.34
N ARG A 93 -16.50 0.54 14.75
CA ARG A 93 -15.65 1.44 13.96
C ARG A 93 -14.81 0.62 12.98
N VAL A 94 -14.69 1.11 11.75
CA VAL A 94 -13.87 0.49 10.69
C VAL A 94 -13.03 1.57 10.04
N ILE A 95 -11.81 1.21 9.67
CA ILE A 95 -10.95 2.00 8.79
C ILE A 95 -10.67 1.24 7.52
N ALA A 96 -10.58 1.96 6.41
CA ALA A 96 -10.03 1.47 5.17
C ALA A 96 -8.63 2.06 4.98
N VAL A 97 -7.66 1.19 4.75
CA VAL A 97 -6.25 1.51 4.58
C VAL A 97 -5.80 1.06 3.21
N GLU A 98 -5.16 1.94 2.49
CA GLU A 98 -4.50 1.65 1.23
C GLU A 98 -3.01 1.48 1.47
N LEU A 99 -2.40 0.54 0.77
CA LEU A 99 -0.96 0.41 0.62
C LEU A 99 -0.62 0.25 -0.85
N GLY A 100 0.55 0.72 -1.24
CA GLY A 100 0.93 0.67 -2.63
C GLY A 100 2.42 0.73 -2.86
N VAL A 101 2.78 0.37 -4.08
CA VAL A 101 4.11 0.49 -4.66
C VAL A 101 3.99 1.21 -6.00
N ALA A 102 4.87 2.20 -6.23
CA ALA A 102 5.01 2.83 -7.54
C ALA A 102 6.45 2.77 -8.01
N ARG A 103 6.60 2.71 -9.33
CA ARG A 103 7.89 2.71 -10.04
C ARG A 103 7.86 3.61 -11.25
N CYS A 104 9.03 4.01 -11.71
CA CYS A 104 9.15 4.65 -13.01
C CYS A 104 8.74 3.67 -14.12
N ALA A 105 7.95 4.17 -15.05
CA ALA A 105 7.62 3.45 -16.28
C ALA A 105 8.68 3.69 -17.33
N ALA A 106 8.92 2.70 -18.19
CA ALA A 106 9.77 2.86 -19.36
C ALA A 106 9.18 3.93 -20.29
N VAL A 107 9.94 4.99 -20.52
CA VAL A 107 9.57 6.10 -21.43
C VAL A 107 10.61 6.19 -22.52
N PHE A 108 10.23 5.84 -23.76
CA PHE A 108 11.11 5.92 -24.92
C PHE A 108 10.64 7.01 -25.86
N ALA A 109 11.57 7.91 -26.21
CA ALA A 109 11.27 9.04 -27.07
C ALA A 109 11.42 8.71 -28.59
N GLU A 110 12.31 7.79 -28.99
CA GLU A 110 12.67 7.59 -30.38
C GLU A 110 12.78 6.14 -30.86
N ASP A 111 13.11 5.16 -30.00
CA ASP A 111 13.25 3.74 -30.37
C ASP A 111 12.40 2.82 -29.51
N CYS A 112 11.67 1.89 -30.14
CA CYS A 112 10.91 0.85 -29.43
C CYS A 112 11.88 -0.22 -28.90
N ASP A 113 12.14 -0.21 -27.61
CA ASP A 113 12.86 -1.30 -26.93
C ASP A 113 11.88 -2.24 -26.20
N TRP A 114 11.46 -3.29 -26.90
CA TRP A 114 10.54 -4.29 -26.34
C TRP A 114 11.11 -5.02 -25.11
N SER A 115 12.43 -5.16 -25.02
CA SER A 115 13.06 -5.84 -23.88
C SER A 115 12.86 -5.08 -22.57
N SER A 116 12.85 -3.76 -22.61
CA SER A 116 12.56 -2.91 -21.45
C SER A 116 11.10 -3.01 -21.00
N TYR A 117 10.16 -3.13 -21.94
CA TYR A 117 8.75 -3.36 -21.61
C TYR A 117 8.52 -4.77 -21.03
N GLU A 118 9.22 -5.80 -21.54
CA GLU A 118 9.17 -7.15 -20.99
C GLU A 118 9.70 -7.18 -19.55
N GLN A 119 10.84 -6.54 -19.30
CA GLN A 119 11.40 -6.42 -17.95
C GLN A 119 10.47 -5.65 -16.99
N GLU A 120 9.88 -4.54 -17.46
CA GLU A 120 8.89 -3.79 -16.68
C GLU A 120 7.68 -4.66 -16.31
N ALA A 121 7.21 -5.49 -17.25
CA ALA A 121 6.09 -6.40 -17.01
C ALA A 121 6.43 -7.48 -15.96
N GLU A 122 7.66 -8.03 -15.98
CA GLU A 122 8.13 -8.98 -14.96
C GLU A 122 8.21 -8.32 -13.58
N ILE A 123 8.75 -7.12 -13.48
CA ILE A 123 8.81 -6.34 -12.24
C ILE A 123 7.41 -6.04 -11.74
N SER A 124 6.52 -5.62 -12.63
CA SER A 124 5.12 -5.33 -12.30
C SER A 124 4.39 -6.55 -11.76
N LEU A 125 4.63 -7.73 -12.33
CA LEU A 125 4.06 -8.99 -11.84
C LEU A 125 4.58 -9.33 -10.44
N ASP A 126 5.88 -9.20 -10.17
CA ASP A 126 6.48 -9.39 -8.84
C ASP A 126 5.91 -8.40 -7.83
N ASP A 127 5.81 -7.12 -8.18
CA ASP A 127 5.24 -6.08 -7.32
C ASP A 127 3.78 -6.37 -6.95
N SER A 128 2.96 -6.83 -7.91
CA SER A 128 1.57 -7.20 -7.64
C SER A 128 1.46 -8.33 -6.61
N HIS A 129 2.29 -9.36 -6.76
CA HIS A 129 2.36 -10.46 -5.81
C HIS A 129 2.84 -9.99 -4.43
N ARG A 130 3.82 -9.07 -4.38
CA ARG A 130 4.31 -8.50 -3.12
C ARG A 130 3.26 -7.67 -2.39
N ILE A 131 2.42 -6.94 -3.10
CA ILE A 131 1.27 -6.24 -2.49
C ILE A 131 0.29 -7.25 -1.88
N GLU A 132 0.01 -8.38 -2.55
CA GLU A 132 -0.80 -9.45 -1.98
C GLU A 132 -0.17 -10.04 -0.70
N LEU A 133 1.12 -10.34 -0.73
CA LEU A 133 1.85 -10.81 0.45
C LEU A 133 1.84 -9.79 1.59
N ALA A 134 1.99 -8.50 1.29
CA ALA A 134 1.95 -7.43 2.28
C ALA A 134 0.58 -7.34 2.96
N LEU A 135 -0.52 -7.47 2.20
CA LEU A 135 -1.87 -7.54 2.75
C LEU A 135 -2.03 -8.72 3.70
N CYS A 136 -1.63 -9.93 3.28
CA CYS A 136 -1.68 -11.13 4.13
C CYS A 136 -0.83 -10.99 5.38
N ARG A 137 0.36 -10.39 5.26
CA ARG A 137 1.26 -10.16 6.39
C ARG A 137 0.69 -9.13 7.37
N ALA A 138 0.13 -8.05 6.87
CA ALA A 138 -0.53 -7.03 7.68
C ALA A 138 -1.67 -7.64 8.51
N VAL A 139 -2.53 -8.48 7.90
CA VAL A 139 -3.60 -9.21 8.60
C VAL A 139 -3.02 -10.06 9.74
N ASN A 140 -1.94 -10.79 9.50
CA ASN A 140 -1.30 -11.63 10.50
C ASN A 140 -0.68 -10.81 11.65
N LEU A 141 -0.04 -9.67 11.34
CA LEU A 141 0.51 -8.76 12.33
C LEU A 141 -0.58 -8.17 13.21
N MET A 142 -1.69 -7.71 12.62
CA MET A 142 -2.84 -7.16 13.35
C MET A 142 -3.44 -8.17 14.33
N LYS A 143 -3.60 -9.43 13.90
CA LYS A 143 -4.10 -10.51 14.77
C LYS A 143 -3.15 -10.80 15.93
N ARG A 144 -1.84 -10.87 15.67
CA ARG A 144 -0.83 -11.11 16.70
C ARG A 144 -0.73 -9.97 17.71
N SER A 145 -0.89 -8.74 17.26
CA SER A 145 -0.81 -7.53 18.09
C SER A 145 -2.15 -7.18 18.77
N ASN A 146 -3.20 -7.96 18.49
CA ASN A 146 -4.55 -7.68 19.00
C ASN A 146 -5.10 -6.31 18.59
N CYS A 147 -4.67 -5.78 17.42
CA CYS A 147 -5.12 -4.49 16.89
C CYS A 147 -6.50 -4.54 16.28
N SER A 148 -6.84 -5.69 15.71
CA SER A 148 -8.12 -5.94 15.05
C SER A 148 -8.38 -7.45 14.97
N ASP A 149 -9.57 -7.86 15.34
CA ASP A 149 -10.06 -9.23 15.22
C ASP A 149 -10.75 -9.49 13.87
N MET A 150 -11.10 -8.42 13.15
CA MET A 150 -11.84 -8.50 11.89
C MET A 150 -11.16 -7.64 10.84
N VAL A 151 -10.53 -8.32 9.87
CA VAL A 151 -9.82 -7.70 8.75
C VAL A 151 -10.27 -8.37 7.45
N ALA A 152 -10.55 -7.56 6.44
CA ALA A 152 -10.83 -7.99 5.07
C ALA A 152 -9.91 -7.25 4.09
N THR A 153 -9.64 -7.85 2.95
CA THR A 153 -8.88 -7.24 1.85
C THR A 153 -9.74 -7.16 0.61
N ASP A 154 -9.44 -6.19 -0.25
CA ASP A 154 -10.07 -6.01 -1.55
C ASP A 154 -9.16 -6.51 -2.67
N ALA A 155 -9.62 -6.44 -3.91
CA ALA A 155 -8.82 -6.69 -5.10
C ALA A 155 -7.61 -5.75 -5.15
N ILE A 156 -6.50 -6.27 -5.66
CA ILE A 156 -5.31 -5.49 -5.95
C ILE A 156 -5.46 -4.91 -7.35
N LEU A 157 -5.26 -3.62 -7.49
CA LEU A 157 -5.52 -2.89 -8.73
C LEU A 157 -4.23 -2.26 -9.28
N PRO A 158 -3.98 -2.37 -10.60
CA PRO A 158 -2.94 -1.62 -11.25
C PRO A 158 -3.37 -0.16 -11.45
N PHE A 159 -2.41 0.74 -11.48
CA PHE A 159 -2.57 2.14 -11.85
C PHE A 159 -1.48 2.53 -12.84
N GLY A 160 -1.84 3.24 -13.89
CA GLY A 160 -0.91 3.70 -14.91
C GLY A 160 -0.68 2.69 -16.07
N PRO A 161 0.38 2.89 -16.88
CA PRO A 161 1.38 3.94 -16.74
C PRO A 161 0.82 5.35 -17.03
N GLU A 162 1.02 6.28 -16.12
CA GLU A 162 0.61 7.67 -16.26
C GLU A 162 1.71 8.59 -15.72
N GLY A 163 2.08 9.61 -16.51
CA GLY A 163 3.15 10.54 -16.11
C GLY A 163 4.52 9.88 -15.91
N GLY A 164 4.80 8.78 -16.60
CA GLY A 164 6.05 8.04 -16.44
C GLY A 164 6.11 7.16 -15.18
N VAL A 165 4.96 6.85 -14.58
CA VAL A 165 4.84 6.03 -13.35
C VAL A 165 3.77 4.97 -13.53
N TYR A 166 4.02 3.76 -13.04
CA TYR A 166 2.99 2.75 -12.81
C TYR A 166 2.98 2.32 -11.33
N ALA A 167 1.88 1.79 -10.88
CA ALA A 167 1.73 1.38 -9.48
C ALA A 167 0.82 0.16 -9.33
N TRP A 168 0.96 -0.52 -8.18
CA TRP A 168 0.01 -1.50 -7.68
C TRP A 168 -0.52 -1.06 -6.31
N ILE A 169 -1.82 -1.18 -6.14
CA ILE A 169 -2.54 -0.68 -4.97
C ILE A 169 -3.36 -1.81 -4.37
N GLY A 170 -3.19 -2.04 -3.07
CA GLY A 170 -4.00 -2.94 -2.28
C GLY A 170 -4.79 -2.17 -1.23
N THR A 171 -5.97 -2.66 -0.88
CA THR A 171 -6.83 -2.08 0.16
C THR A 171 -7.16 -3.14 1.21
N LEU A 172 -7.08 -2.75 2.48
CA LEU A 172 -7.59 -3.53 3.60
C LEU A 172 -8.62 -2.73 4.41
N TYR A 173 -9.55 -3.45 5.00
CA TYR A 173 -10.54 -2.95 5.92
C TYR A 173 -10.28 -3.59 7.28
N ALA A 174 -10.24 -2.82 8.34
CA ALA A 174 -10.01 -3.35 9.67
C ALA A 174 -10.96 -2.73 10.69
N ARG A 175 -11.54 -3.57 11.55
CA ARG A 175 -12.31 -3.10 12.69
C ARG A 175 -11.35 -2.52 13.72
N VAL A 176 -11.65 -1.31 14.20
CA VAL A 176 -10.88 -0.65 15.24
C VAL A 176 -11.44 -1.08 16.59
N ASP A 177 -10.69 -1.91 17.30
CA ASP A 177 -11.03 -2.28 18.66
C ASP A 177 -10.69 -1.14 19.63
N THR A 178 -11.57 -0.94 20.61
CA THR A 178 -11.46 0.14 21.61
C THR A 178 -10.61 -0.27 22.79
#